data_acf368c2306194fa480870ec901a68a6
#
_entry.id   acf368c2306194fa480870ec901a68a6
#
_cell.length_a   1.000
_cell.length_b   1.000
_cell.length_c   1.000
_cell.angle_alpha   90.00
_cell.angle_beta   90.00
_cell.angle_gamma   90.00
#
_symmetry.space_group_name_H-M   'P 1'
#
loop_
_entity.id
_entity.type
_entity.pdbx_description
1 polymer ?
#
loop_
_entity_poly.entity_id
_entity_poly.type
_entity_poly.pdbx_seq_one_letter_code
_entity_poly.pdbx_strand_id
1 'polypeptide(L)'
;MTKNKNRKSENKSLAEGFRENRSLISSDYEIDTLYICEELFIGENNYDLISLFNKKNVRIVTLTKRVFEAVSYRDRPDGIISLFIQKNLMVSEDTVEGPILIADQIEKPGNLGTMIRTAKSLGI
;
A
#
# COMPACT_ATOMS: atom_id res chain seq x y z
N MET A 1 18.45 -1.21 10.88
CA MET A 1 18.09 0.23 10.85
C MET A 1 18.32 0.94 9.50
N THR A 2 18.47 0.23 8.41
CA THR A 2 18.80 0.82 7.08
C THR A 2 17.59 0.93 6.11
N LYS A 3 16.40 0.46 6.51
CA LYS A 3 15.23 0.34 5.60
C LYS A 3 14.50 1.66 5.28
N ASN A 4 14.61 2.69 6.11
CA ASN A 4 13.86 3.95 5.91
C ASN A 4 14.58 4.99 5.04
N LYS A 5 15.90 4.88 4.89
CA LYS A 5 16.69 5.90 4.18
C LYS A 5 16.53 5.80 2.66
N ASN A 6 16.41 4.59 2.12
CA ASN A 6 16.29 4.37 0.67
C ASN A 6 14.88 4.67 0.13
N ARG A 7 13.84 4.60 0.95
CA ARG A 7 12.46 4.92 0.51
C ARG A 7 12.26 6.38 0.15
N LYS A 8 12.89 7.28 0.89
CA LYS A 8 12.79 8.73 0.62
C LYS A 8 13.55 9.15 -0.63
N SER A 9 14.62 8.44 -1.00
CA SER A 9 15.42 8.76 -2.19
C SER A 9 14.78 8.30 -3.49
N GLU A 10 13.94 7.25 -3.46
CA GLU A 10 13.34 6.66 -4.67
C GLU A 10 11.88 7.04 -4.90
N ASN A 11 11.27 7.81 -3.99
CA ASN A 11 9.86 8.20 -4.03
C ASN A 11 8.90 7.01 -4.19
N LYS A 12 9.23 5.86 -3.57
CA LYS A 12 8.48 4.61 -3.65
C LYS A 12 8.02 4.13 -2.28
N SER A 13 6.88 3.46 -2.24
CA SER A 13 6.30 2.83 -1.05
C SER A 13 5.86 1.40 -1.31
N LEU A 14 5.68 0.64 -0.24
CA LEU A 14 5.20 -0.73 -0.27
C LEU A 14 3.77 -0.82 0.26
N ALA A 15 2.95 -1.60 -0.42
CA ALA A 15 1.65 -2.05 0.06
C ALA A 15 1.71 -3.57 0.24
N GLU A 16 1.58 -4.04 1.48
CA GLU A 16 1.62 -5.47 1.80
C GLU A 16 0.25 -5.97 2.22
N GLY A 17 -0.16 -7.07 1.63
CA GLY A 17 -1.39 -7.78 1.93
C GLY A 17 -2.47 -7.63 0.87
N PHE A 18 -3.38 -8.62 0.86
CA PHE A 18 -4.46 -8.71 -0.13
C PHE A 18 -5.36 -7.46 -0.16
N ARG A 19 -5.81 -6.99 1.01
CA ARG A 19 -6.74 -5.85 1.11
C ARG A 19 -6.11 -4.55 0.63
N GLU A 20 -4.88 -4.31 1.03
CA GLU A 20 -4.11 -3.12 0.67
C GLU A 20 -3.85 -3.10 -0.83
N ASN A 21 -3.47 -4.23 -1.41
CA ASN A 21 -3.21 -4.37 -2.84
C ASN A 21 -4.50 -4.29 -3.68
N ARG A 22 -5.62 -4.79 -3.17
CA ARG A 22 -6.92 -4.60 -3.82
C ARG A 22 -7.35 -3.14 -3.85
N SER A 23 -7.12 -2.41 -2.78
CA SER A 23 -7.37 -0.96 -2.74
C SER A 23 -6.42 -0.21 -3.66
N LEU A 24 -5.14 -0.59 -3.68
CA LEU A 24 -4.11 0.03 -4.52
C LEU A 24 -4.42 -0.12 -6.00
N ILE A 25 -4.78 -1.33 -6.48
CA ILE A 25 -5.08 -1.57 -7.89
C ILE A 25 -6.32 -0.81 -8.37
N SER A 26 -7.24 -0.50 -7.46
CA SER A 26 -8.44 0.29 -7.75
C SER A 26 -8.22 1.80 -7.65
N SER A 27 -7.05 2.23 -7.19
CA SER A 27 -6.66 3.63 -7.07
C SER A 27 -5.97 4.13 -8.34
N ASP A 28 -5.63 5.41 -8.33
CA ASP A 28 -4.87 6.10 -9.38
C ASP A 28 -3.36 6.17 -9.10
N TYR A 29 -2.87 5.36 -8.14
CA TYR A 29 -1.43 5.23 -7.91
C TYR A 29 -0.76 4.45 -9.05
N GLU A 30 0.43 4.90 -9.44
CA GLU A 30 1.29 4.17 -10.35
C GLU A 30 1.98 3.01 -9.63
N ILE A 31 1.72 1.80 -10.08
CA ILE A 31 2.28 0.58 -9.49
C ILE A 31 3.47 0.12 -10.34
N ASP A 32 4.63 0.06 -9.70
CA ASP A 32 5.88 -0.32 -10.35
C ASP A 32 5.98 -1.86 -10.51
N THR A 33 5.83 -2.59 -9.40
CA THR A 33 6.00 -4.04 -9.40
C THR A 33 5.11 -4.70 -8.34
N LEU A 34 4.52 -5.83 -8.70
CA LEU A 34 3.86 -6.76 -7.78
C LEU A 34 4.80 -7.93 -7.50
N TYR A 35 5.14 -8.15 -6.24
CA TYR A 35 5.87 -9.32 -5.76
C TYR A 35 4.90 -10.32 -5.17
N ILE A 36 4.98 -11.58 -5.60
CA ILE A 36 4.12 -12.66 -5.12
C ILE A 36 4.92 -13.84 -4.58
N CYS A 37 4.33 -14.54 -3.63
CA CYS A 37 4.80 -15.83 -3.15
C CYS A 37 3.60 -16.76 -2.97
N GLU A 38 3.37 -17.65 -3.92
CA GLU A 38 2.18 -18.52 -3.96
C GLU A 38 2.10 -19.47 -2.77
N GLU A 39 3.26 -19.90 -2.23
CA GLU A 39 3.33 -20.74 -1.04
C GLU A 39 2.69 -20.11 0.21
N LEU A 40 2.55 -18.79 0.22
CA LEU A 40 1.99 -18.01 1.33
C LEU A 40 0.53 -17.58 1.10
N PHE A 41 -0.06 -17.92 -0.04
CA PHE A 41 -1.44 -17.54 -0.34
C PHE A 41 -2.45 -18.16 0.62
N ILE A 42 -3.37 -17.34 1.06
CA ILE A 42 -4.50 -17.75 1.91
C ILE A 42 -5.76 -17.70 1.07
N GLY A 43 -6.19 -18.86 0.54
CA GLY A 43 -7.37 -18.98 -0.33
C GLY A 43 -7.10 -18.64 -1.79
N GLU A 44 -8.15 -18.72 -2.61
CA GLU A 44 -8.08 -18.61 -4.08
C GLU A 44 -8.18 -17.16 -4.61
N ASN A 45 -8.63 -16.22 -3.79
CA ASN A 45 -8.86 -14.83 -4.19
C ASN A 45 -7.60 -14.08 -4.67
N ASN A 46 -6.42 -14.60 -4.35
CA ASN A 46 -5.15 -14.00 -4.76
C ASN A 46 -4.96 -14.04 -6.28
N TYR A 47 -5.43 -15.09 -6.95
CA TYR A 47 -5.32 -15.23 -8.41
C TYR A 47 -6.21 -14.21 -9.14
N ASP A 48 -7.40 -13.92 -8.62
CA ASP A 48 -8.27 -12.87 -9.16
C ASP A 48 -7.60 -11.49 -9.06
N LEU A 49 -6.96 -11.22 -7.91
CA LEU A 49 -6.22 -9.98 -7.70
C LEU A 49 -5.03 -9.87 -8.67
N ILE A 50 -4.23 -10.93 -8.83
CA ILE A 50 -3.12 -10.99 -9.77
C ILE A 50 -3.58 -10.73 -11.21
N SER A 51 -4.75 -11.27 -11.59
CA SER A 51 -5.35 -11.02 -12.91
C SER A 51 -5.65 -9.54 -13.14
N LEU A 52 -6.06 -8.78 -12.10
CA LEU A 52 -6.25 -7.33 -12.21
C LEU A 52 -4.94 -6.59 -12.46
N PHE A 53 -3.85 -7.01 -11.80
CA PHE A 53 -2.52 -6.43 -12.04
C PHE A 53 -2.02 -6.74 -13.45
N ASN A 54 -2.23 -7.96 -13.94
CA ASN A 54 -1.91 -8.33 -15.32
C ASN A 54 -2.67 -7.47 -16.34
N LYS A 55 -3.97 -7.23 -16.14
CA LYS A 55 -4.78 -6.36 -17.02
C LYS A 55 -4.26 -4.92 -17.09
N LYS A 56 -3.61 -4.44 -16.04
CA LYS A 56 -2.96 -3.13 -16.00
C LYS A 56 -1.49 -3.15 -16.48
N ASN A 57 -1.01 -4.28 -16.98
CA ASN A 57 0.38 -4.49 -17.42
C ASN A 57 1.43 -4.20 -16.32
N VAL A 58 1.08 -4.43 -15.06
CA VAL A 58 2.02 -4.30 -13.96
C VAL A 58 3.01 -5.45 -13.99
N ARG A 59 4.28 -5.16 -13.81
CA ARG A 59 5.33 -6.18 -13.70
C ARG A 59 5.06 -7.08 -12.49
N ILE A 60 5.04 -8.40 -12.69
CA ILE A 60 4.88 -9.39 -11.63
C ILE A 60 6.16 -10.19 -11.47
N VAL A 61 6.61 -10.34 -10.22
CA VAL A 61 7.83 -11.07 -9.86
C VAL A 61 7.50 -12.08 -8.77
N THR A 62 7.75 -13.36 -9.05
CA THR A 62 7.61 -14.42 -8.06
C THR A 62 8.86 -14.51 -7.19
N LEU A 63 8.64 -14.54 -5.88
CA LEU A 63 9.70 -14.69 -4.88
C LEU A 63 9.58 -16.05 -4.19
N THR A 64 10.72 -16.61 -3.77
CA THR A 64 10.71 -17.74 -2.85
C THR A 64 10.21 -17.30 -1.47
N LYS A 65 9.64 -18.22 -0.70
CA LYS A 65 9.14 -17.94 0.66
C LYS A 65 10.21 -17.27 1.53
N ARG A 66 11.43 -17.77 1.51
CA ARG A 66 12.56 -17.20 2.28
C ARG A 66 12.81 -15.73 1.93
N VAL A 67 12.79 -15.37 0.66
CA VAL A 67 13.03 -14.00 0.20
C VAL A 67 11.83 -13.12 0.56
N PHE A 68 10.61 -13.63 0.37
CA PHE A 68 9.38 -12.90 0.68
C PHE A 68 9.29 -12.56 2.16
N GLU A 69 9.52 -13.53 3.05
CA GLU A 69 9.51 -13.33 4.51
C GLU A 69 10.59 -12.33 4.96
N ALA A 70 11.74 -12.29 4.29
CA ALA A 70 12.82 -11.34 4.61
C ALA A 70 12.46 -9.87 4.29
N VAL A 71 11.55 -9.63 3.35
CA VAL A 71 11.11 -8.28 2.96
C VAL A 71 9.76 -7.89 3.54
N SER A 72 8.98 -8.87 4.03
CA SER A 72 7.70 -8.67 4.69
C SER A 72 7.84 -7.89 5.99
N TYR A 73 6.81 -7.09 6.30
CA TYR A 73 6.65 -6.42 7.61
C TYR A 73 5.73 -7.17 8.54
N ARG A 74 4.91 -8.08 7.98
CA ARG A 74 3.92 -8.85 8.73
C ARG A 74 4.56 -10.11 9.31
N ASP A 75 4.19 -10.46 10.53
CA ASP A 75 4.59 -11.74 11.14
C ASP A 75 3.97 -12.94 10.40
N ARG A 76 2.83 -12.73 9.75
CA ARG A 76 2.13 -13.71 8.92
C ARG A 76 1.81 -13.09 7.56
N PRO A 77 2.74 -13.12 6.63
CA PRO A 77 2.52 -12.58 5.29
C PRO A 77 1.54 -13.46 4.49
N ASP A 78 0.76 -12.82 3.64
CA ASP A 78 -0.20 -13.47 2.74
C ASP A 78 0.26 -13.60 1.28
N GLY A 79 1.55 -13.39 1.06
CA GLY A 79 2.20 -13.64 -0.22
C GLY A 79 2.04 -12.53 -1.26
N ILE A 80 1.59 -11.32 -0.90
CA ILE A 80 1.39 -10.22 -1.85
C ILE A 80 2.01 -8.92 -1.32
N ILE A 81 2.94 -8.33 -2.09
CA ILE A 81 3.52 -7.01 -1.83
C ILE A 81 3.62 -6.24 -3.14
N SER A 82 3.09 -5.02 -3.20
CA SER A 82 3.34 -4.11 -4.32
C SER A 82 4.32 -3.01 -3.96
N LEU A 83 5.15 -2.65 -4.92
CA LEU A 83 5.94 -1.43 -4.94
C LEU A 83 5.21 -0.41 -5.81
N PHE A 84 4.95 0.79 -5.29
CA PHE A 84 4.24 1.86 -5.99
C PHE A 84 4.91 3.21 -5.80
N ILE A 85 4.67 4.12 -6.74
CA ILE A 85 5.20 5.48 -6.70
C ILE A 85 4.37 6.32 -5.72
N GLN A 86 5.06 7.01 -4.80
CA GLN A 86 4.40 7.95 -3.90
C GLN A 86 3.94 9.19 -4.66
N LYS A 87 2.72 9.64 -4.38
CA LYS A 87 2.27 10.94 -4.86
C LYS A 87 2.84 12.06 -3.99
N ASN A 88 3.18 13.16 -4.61
CA ASN A 88 3.43 14.39 -3.88
C ASN A 88 2.07 14.99 -3.45
N LEU A 89 1.71 14.75 -2.20
CA LEU A 89 0.45 15.22 -1.62
C LEU A 89 0.66 16.59 -0.94
N MET A 90 1.27 17.53 -1.64
CA MET A 90 1.32 18.92 -1.16
C MET A 90 -0.09 19.50 -1.18
N VAL A 91 -0.56 19.96 -0.03
CA VAL A 91 -1.80 20.71 0.07
C VAL A 91 -1.51 22.15 -0.36
N SER A 92 -2.16 22.62 -1.42
CA SER A 92 -2.15 24.04 -1.77
C SER A 92 -3.33 24.74 -1.10
N GLU A 93 -3.14 26.00 -0.70
CA GLU A 93 -4.21 26.82 -0.07
C GLU A 93 -5.45 26.91 -0.96
N ASP A 94 -5.26 26.87 -2.29
CA ASP A 94 -6.34 26.99 -3.28
C ASP A 94 -7.24 25.76 -3.42
N THR A 95 -6.89 24.64 -2.78
CA THR A 95 -7.60 23.33 -2.95
C THR A 95 -8.41 22.92 -1.74
N VAL A 96 -8.46 23.73 -0.68
CA VAL A 96 -9.11 23.35 0.58
C VAL A 96 -10.40 24.18 0.76
N GLU A 97 -11.53 23.56 0.45
CA GLU A 97 -12.84 24.07 0.81
C GLU A 97 -13.41 23.28 2.00
N GLY A 98 -13.76 23.97 3.09
CA GLY A 98 -14.41 23.36 4.27
C GLY A 98 -13.48 23.06 5.44
N PRO A 99 -13.94 22.27 6.41
CA PRO A 99 -13.18 21.94 7.61
C PRO A 99 -11.98 21.05 7.30
N ILE A 100 -10.85 21.30 7.99
CA ILE A 100 -9.60 20.57 7.82
C ILE A 100 -9.32 19.80 9.11
N LEU A 101 -9.02 18.50 8.98
CA LEU A 101 -8.50 17.69 10.07
C LEU A 101 -6.98 17.65 9.99
N ILE A 102 -6.30 18.19 11.00
CA ILE A 102 -4.85 18.11 11.14
C ILE A 102 -4.53 17.02 12.15
N ALA A 103 -3.82 15.97 11.71
CA ALA A 103 -3.33 14.90 12.57
C ALA A 103 -1.84 15.07 12.80
N ASP A 104 -1.44 15.40 14.03
CA ASP A 104 -0.05 15.56 14.43
C ASP A 104 0.35 14.51 15.46
N GLN A 105 1.57 14.00 15.35
CA GLN A 105 2.20 13.03 16.28
C GLN A 105 1.35 11.78 16.56
N ILE A 106 0.66 11.25 15.55
CA ILE A 106 -0.11 10.02 15.68
C ILE A 106 0.84 8.81 15.60
N GLU A 107 1.12 8.20 16.76
CA GLU A 107 2.04 7.07 16.85
C GLU A 107 1.44 5.74 16.34
N LYS A 108 0.13 5.52 16.59
CA LYS A 108 -0.54 4.26 16.25
C LYS A 108 -1.27 4.34 14.91
N PRO A 109 -0.88 3.54 13.88
CA PRO A 109 -1.54 3.55 12.57
C PRO A 109 -3.05 3.30 12.64
N GLY A 110 -3.51 2.48 13.60
CA GLY A 110 -4.93 2.22 13.81
C GLY A 110 -5.72 3.45 14.24
N ASN A 111 -5.14 4.33 15.06
CA ASN A 111 -5.76 5.59 15.46
C ASN A 111 -5.91 6.53 14.24
N LEU A 112 -4.86 6.68 13.44
CA LEU A 112 -4.91 7.47 12.22
C LEU A 112 -5.98 6.95 11.26
N GLY A 113 -6.05 5.65 11.03
CA GLY A 113 -7.06 5.03 10.18
C GLY A 113 -8.50 5.26 10.68
N THR A 114 -8.71 5.28 12.00
CA THR A 114 -10.01 5.59 12.60
C THR A 114 -10.37 7.06 12.40
N MET A 115 -9.44 7.97 12.64
CA MET A 115 -9.65 9.40 12.41
C MET A 115 -10.01 9.71 10.96
N ILE A 116 -9.30 9.12 9.99
CA ILE A 116 -9.59 9.30 8.56
C ILE A 116 -10.99 8.78 8.20
N ARG A 117 -11.37 7.59 8.70
CA ARG A 117 -12.73 7.05 8.44
C ARG A 117 -13.82 7.93 9.03
N THR A 118 -13.63 8.44 10.24
CA THR A 118 -14.57 9.34 10.90
C THR A 118 -14.67 10.67 10.15
N ALA A 119 -13.55 11.28 9.79
CA ALA A 119 -13.53 12.51 9.00
C ALA A 119 -14.29 12.34 7.68
N LYS A 120 -13.99 11.26 6.94
CA LYS A 120 -14.71 10.94 5.70
C LYS A 120 -16.23 10.78 5.91
N SER A 121 -16.66 10.17 7.01
CA SER A 121 -18.09 10.00 7.31
C SER A 121 -18.80 11.31 7.67
N LEU A 122 -18.05 12.31 8.12
CA LEU A 122 -18.52 13.65 8.43
C LEU A 122 -18.38 14.63 7.25
N GLY A 123 -17.89 14.19 6.11
CA GLY A 123 -17.68 15.05 4.94
C GLY A 123 -16.45 15.96 5.03
N ILE A 124 -15.49 15.59 5.89
CA ILE A 124 -14.21 16.30 6.08
C ILE A 124 -13.12 15.63 5.24
#